data_73d2b7f2d617ee37c45c60512ff41df7
#
_entry.id   73d2b7f2d617ee37c45c60512ff41df7
#
_cell.length_a   1.000
_cell.length_b   1.000
_cell.length_c   1.000
_cell.angle_alpha   90.00
_cell.angle_beta   90.00
_cell.angle_gamma   90.00
#
_symmetry.space_group_name_H-M   'P 1'
#
loop_
_entity.id
_entity.type
_entity.pdbx_description
1 polymer ?
#
loop_
_entity_poly.entity_id
_entity_poly.type
_entity_poly.pdbx_seq_one_letter_code
_entity_poly.pdbx_strand_id
1 'polypeptide(L)'
;MYIMDFEKAGACHMIQNRMKEFRAKYNMKQEDLAKLVGVRRETIGNLENGRYNPSLVLAWNIAKVFGVAIEEIFTVEEESN
;
A
#
# COMPACT_ATOMS: atom_id res chain seq x y z
N MET A 1 10.32 11.68 23.66
CA MET A 1 9.17 11.34 22.88
C MET A 1 8.97 12.30 21.74
N TYR A 2 8.66 11.77 20.67
CA TYR A 2 8.57 12.53 19.46
C TYR A 2 7.14 13.02 19.24
N ILE A 3 6.98 14.26 18.93
CA ILE A 3 5.67 14.83 18.71
C ILE A 3 5.50 15.15 17.27
N MET A 4 4.46 14.60 16.71
CA MET A 4 4.19 14.83 15.31
C MET A 4 3.46 16.14 15.12
N ASP A 5 3.89 16.87 14.14
CA ASP A 5 3.23 18.10 13.75
C ASP A 5 2.13 17.73 12.78
N PHE A 6 0.90 17.68 13.28
CA PHE A 6 -0.19 17.25 12.45
C PHE A 6 -0.44 18.13 11.26
N GLU A 7 -0.16 19.39 11.37
CA GLU A 7 -0.38 20.26 10.24
C GLU A 7 0.54 19.93 9.11
N LYS A 8 1.80 19.68 9.42
CA LYS A 8 2.71 19.27 8.40
C LYS A 8 2.49 17.84 7.99
N ALA A 9 2.25 17.00 8.98
CA ALA A 9 2.13 15.58 8.69
C ALA A 9 0.94 15.29 7.81
N GLY A 10 -0.13 16.03 7.98
CA GLY A 10 -1.32 15.77 7.20
C GLY A 10 -1.27 16.33 5.81
N ALA A 11 -0.27 17.10 5.51
CA ALA A 11 -0.37 17.94 4.34
C ALA A 11 -0.22 17.18 3.09
N CYS A 12 0.39 16.23 2.83
CA CYS A 12 0.47 15.61 1.53
C CYS A 12 1.11 14.30 1.58
N HIS A 13 0.56 13.47 2.34
CA HIS A 13 1.18 12.20 2.45
C HIS A 13 0.54 11.26 1.50
N MET A 14 1.28 10.93 0.49
CA MET A 14 0.84 9.91 -0.42
C MET A 14 1.60 8.66 -0.12
N ILE A 15 0.89 7.56 -0.13
CA ILE A 15 1.51 6.27 -0.01
C ILE A 15 1.81 5.80 -1.41
N GLN A 16 3.08 5.52 -1.66
CA GLN A 16 3.48 4.91 -2.90
C GLN A 16 3.59 3.43 -2.67
N ASN A 17 3.33 2.67 -3.71
CA ASN A 17 3.38 1.23 -3.55
C ASN A 17 4.04 0.57 -4.75
N ARG A 18 4.51 -0.63 -4.50
CA ARG A 18 5.12 -1.45 -5.53
C ARG A 18 4.31 -2.71 -5.76
N MET A 19 3.01 -2.61 -5.57
CA MET A 19 2.15 -3.78 -5.68
C MET A 19 2.20 -4.40 -7.06
N LYS A 20 2.22 -3.57 -8.10
CA LYS A 20 2.31 -4.11 -9.45
C LYS A 20 3.58 -4.90 -9.67
N GLU A 21 4.69 -4.41 -9.13
CA GLU A 21 5.97 -5.10 -9.27
C GLU A 21 5.92 -6.47 -8.62
N PHE A 22 5.38 -6.52 -7.40
CA PHE A 22 5.31 -7.79 -6.70
C PHE A 22 4.33 -8.73 -7.36
N ARG A 23 3.20 -8.21 -7.83
CA ARG A 23 2.27 -9.07 -8.57
C ARG A 23 2.91 -9.65 -9.82
N ALA A 24 3.61 -8.80 -10.56
CA ALA A 24 4.27 -9.27 -11.77
C ALA A 24 5.31 -10.33 -11.46
N LYS A 25 6.03 -10.14 -10.38
CA LYS A 25 7.05 -11.09 -9.98
C LYS A 25 6.47 -12.48 -9.74
N TYR A 26 5.27 -12.54 -9.21
CA TYR A 26 4.60 -13.81 -8.94
C TYR A 26 3.56 -14.17 -9.97
N ASN A 27 3.53 -13.42 -11.07
CA ASN A 27 2.60 -13.69 -12.17
C ASN A 27 1.16 -13.69 -11.68
N MET A 28 0.83 -12.70 -10.87
CA MET A 28 -0.45 -12.64 -10.17
C MET A 28 -1.27 -11.50 -10.73
N LYS A 29 -2.56 -11.75 -10.95
CA LYS A 29 -3.47 -10.72 -11.41
C LYS A 29 -4.04 -9.95 -10.22
N GLN A 30 -4.59 -8.77 -10.49
CA GLN A 30 -5.26 -8.00 -9.43
C GLN A 30 -6.34 -8.83 -8.76
N GLU A 31 -7.08 -9.58 -9.55
CA GLU A 31 -8.15 -10.40 -9.02
C GLU A 31 -7.63 -11.47 -8.07
N ASP A 32 -6.48 -12.04 -8.40
CA ASP A 32 -5.90 -13.07 -7.55
C ASP A 32 -5.51 -12.50 -6.20
N LEU A 33 -4.86 -11.35 -6.22
CA LEU A 33 -4.47 -10.71 -4.97
C LEU A 33 -5.70 -10.32 -4.16
N ALA A 34 -6.71 -9.79 -4.82
CA ALA A 34 -7.93 -9.38 -4.16
C ALA A 34 -8.56 -10.53 -3.40
N LYS A 35 -8.61 -11.71 -4.03
CA LYS A 35 -9.18 -12.88 -3.36
C LYS A 35 -8.36 -13.28 -2.15
N LEU A 36 -7.05 -13.19 -2.26
CA LEU A 36 -6.19 -13.62 -1.17
C LEU A 36 -6.32 -12.73 0.06
N VAL A 37 -6.59 -11.45 -0.14
CA VAL A 37 -6.68 -10.52 0.98
C VAL A 37 -8.13 -10.15 1.31
N GLY A 38 -9.09 -10.73 0.59
CA GLY A 38 -10.50 -10.57 0.95
C GLY A 38 -11.12 -9.25 0.58
N VAL A 39 -10.69 -8.66 -0.53
CA VAL A 39 -11.28 -7.41 -1.00
C VAL A 39 -11.67 -7.58 -2.45
N ARG A 40 -12.29 -6.56 -3.00
CA ARG A 40 -12.69 -6.58 -4.41
C ARG A 40 -11.51 -6.21 -5.30
N ARG A 41 -11.57 -6.66 -6.54
CA ARG A 41 -10.53 -6.32 -7.49
C ARG A 41 -10.38 -4.81 -7.64
N GLU A 42 -11.49 -4.08 -7.63
CA GLU A 42 -11.44 -2.62 -7.73
C GLU A 42 -10.65 -1.99 -6.60
N THR A 43 -10.72 -2.59 -5.43
CA THR A 43 -9.95 -2.10 -4.29
C THR A 43 -8.47 -2.19 -4.57
N ILE A 44 -8.03 -3.32 -5.12
CA ILE A 44 -6.62 -3.47 -5.47
C ILE A 44 -6.22 -2.47 -6.54
N GLY A 45 -7.07 -2.31 -7.57
CA GLY A 45 -6.77 -1.35 -8.62
C GLY A 45 -6.65 0.07 -8.09
N ASN A 46 -7.56 0.46 -7.21
CA ASN A 46 -7.52 1.80 -6.64
C ASN A 46 -6.29 2.02 -5.77
N LEU A 47 -5.89 0.99 -5.03
CA LEU A 47 -4.67 1.09 -4.24
C LEU A 47 -3.46 1.27 -5.14
N GLU A 48 -3.39 0.48 -6.20
CA GLU A 48 -2.23 0.55 -7.09
C GLU A 48 -2.14 1.89 -7.79
N ASN A 49 -3.28 2.51 -8.04
CA ASN A 49 -3.31 3.80 -8.71
C ASN A 49 -3.22 4.98 -7.76
N GLY A 50 -3.05 4.71 -6.47
CA GLY A 50 -2.88 5.77 -5.49
C GLY A 50 -4.13 6.54 -5.19
N ARG A 51 -5.29 5.97 -5.44
CA ARG A 51 -6.54 6.69 -5.22
C ARG A 51 -6.94 6.76 -3.77
N TYR A 52 -6.45 5.85 -2.97
CA TYR A 52 -6.64 5.95 -1.53
C TYR A 52 -5.59 5.09 -0.85
N ASN A 53 -5.44 5.32 0.44
CA ASN A 53 -4.43 4.62 1.20
C ASN A 53 -5.04 3.39 1.84
N PRO A 54 -4.31 2.29 1.92
CA PRO A 54 -4.85 1.10 2.55
C PRO A 54 -4.90 1.25 4.05
N SER A 55 -5.81 0.52 4.68
CA SER A 55 -5.75 0.38 6.12
C SER A 55 -4.48 -0.38 6.48
N LEU A 56 -4.07 -0.25 7.73
CA LEU A 56 -2.89 -0.97 8.17
C LEU A 56 -3.10 -2.48 8.03
N VAL A 57 -4.29 -2.96 8.36
CA VAL A 57 -4.56 -4.39 8.25
C VAL A 57 -4.48 -4.86 6.81
N LEU A 58 -5.03 -4.09 5.89
CA LEU A 58 -4.98 -4.47 4.49
C LEU A 58 -3.55 -4.47 3.98
N ALA A 59 -2.79 -3.45 4.34
CA ALA A 59 -1.38 -3.38 3.93
C ALA A 59 -0.59 -4.55 4.50
N TRP A 60 -0.87 -4.89 5.74
CA TRP A 60 -0.22 -6.03 6.38
C TRP A 60 -0.52 -7.32 5.64
N ASN A 61 -1.80 -7.53 5.31
CA ASN A 61 -2.20 -8.76 4.62
C ASN A 61 -1.59 -8.85 3.24
N ILE A 62 -1.52 -7.73 2.54
CA ILE A 62 -0.88 -7.73 1.22
C ILE A 62 0.59 -8.09 1.34
N ALA A 63 1.27 -7.50 2.32
CA ALA A 63 2.69 -7.81 2.51
C ALA A 63 2.87 -9.29 2.84
N LYS A 64 1.98 -9.86 3.61
CA LYS A 64 2.07 -11.28 3.95
C LYS A 64 1.90 -12.18 2.74
N VAL A 65 1.05 -11.79 1.82
CA VAL A 65 0.86 -12.57 0.60
C VAL A 65 2.20 -12.71 -0.13
N PHE A 66 2.95 -11.62 -0.17
CA PHE A 66 4.23 -11.62 -0.89
C PHE A 66 5.41 -12.02 0.00
N GLY A 67 5.17 -12.23 1.29
CA GLY A 67 6.24 -12.66 2.18
C GLY A 67 7.29 -11.61 2.45
N VAL A 68 6.90 -10.35 2.45
CA VAL A 68 7.83 -9.24 2.66
C VAL A 68 7.29 -8.32 3.73
N ALA A 69 8.13 -7.41 4.18
CA ALA A 69 7.70 -6.40 5.14
C ALA A 69 6.84 -5.36 4.45
N ILE A 70 5.96 -4.72 5.22
CA ILE A 70 5.10 -3.68 4.67
C ILE A 70 5.93 -2.62 3.96
N GLU A 71 7.03 -2.21 4.54
CA GLU A 71 7.82 -1.12 3.97
C GLU A 71 8.49 -1.50 2.66
N GLU A 72 8.51 -2.77 2.31
CA GLU A 72 9.04 -3.15 1.01
C GLU A 72 8.04 -2.90 -0.10
N ILE A 73 6.76 -2.83 0.25
CA ILE A 73 5.71 -2.60 -0.73
C ILE A 73 5.19 -1.17 -0.66
N PHE A 74 5.00 -0.66 0.55
CA PHE A 74 4.38 0.64 0.75
C PHE A 74 5.37 1.59 1.37
N THR A 75 5.51 2.77 0.79
CA THR A 75 6.33 3.81 1.37
C THR A 75 5.52 5.09 1.44
N VAL A 76 5.77 5.86 2.47
CA VAL A 76 5.10 7.13 2.63
C VAL A 76 6.05 8.19 2.13
N GLU A 77 5.59 8.93 1.15
CA GLU A 77 6.38 9.99 0.60
C GLU A 77 6.20 11.21 1.46
N GLU A 78 7.28 11.71 2.00
CA GLU A 78 7.23 12.90 2.81
C GLU A 78 7.64 14.07 1.98
N GLU A 79 6.89 15.15 2.16
CA GLU A 79 7.26 16.34 1.50
C GLU A 79 8.43 16.92 2.22
N SER A 80 9.52 17.10 1.54
CA SER A 80 10.65 17.68 2.18
C SER A 80 10.58 19.17 2.02
N ASN A 81 10.93 19.88 3.00
CA ASN A 81 10.87 21.32 2.92
C ASN A 81 12.17 21.96 2.96
#